data_9a30fe1f1e385c3029c7227ef86b71b6
#
_entry.id   9a30fe1f1e385c3029c7227ef86b71b6
#
_cell.length_a   1.000
_cell.length_b   1.000
_cell.length_c   1.000
_cell.angle_alpha   90.00
_cell.angle_beta   90.00
_cell.angle_gamma   90.00
#
_symmetry.space_group_name_H-M   'P 1'
#
loop_
_entity.id
_entity.type
_entity.pdbx_description
1 polymer ?
#
loop_
_entity_poly.entity_id
_entity_poly.type
_entity_poly.pdbx_seq_one_letter_code
_entity_poly.pdbx_strand_id
1 'polypeptide(L)'
;MSGRLLRAVCATALATALAVAPATAAPAEPDPVPSEESVPPEDAPETDEPETDAAEVDAETALAAPEAGAPKSVTTLLRDLQTRYQAAEEASETYNATAEKLKQRTAQAKKVNTELAKARAALELSRGDAGRLAREQYQGRTEFSAYLQLLLARDPLRALDQSHVVERVAAGRAATVERLTADARRADALAAASRKAVDEQKKLAARQKKQRDTVRGKLKEVETLLATLSAEQLAQLAGLEQRGVEAAQRELVASGALSSTRPPTRQGGDAITYAIEQIGKPYVWGAEGPGSFDCSGLTSQAWAAAGRPIPRTSQEQWKQLPKVPVSSLRPGDLVIYFPKATHVALYIGDGLVVQAPRPGTKVKVSPVASNPLLGAVRPDPAGTPLSTYTRPALPEGARDGSDTGYGVETVPDTL
;
A
#
# COMPACT_ATOMS: atom_id res chain seq x y z
N MET A 1 -30.98 -43.48 -26.95
CA MET A 1 -30.04 -43.17 -28.04
C MET A 1 -29.23 -41.97 -27.57
N SER A 2 -28.21 -42.18 -26.88
CA SER A 2 -26.75 -42.31 -27.15
C SER A 2 -26.20 -41.15 -27.97
N GLY A 3 -25.30 -40.37 -27.35
CA GLY A 3 -24.49 -39.37 -27.99
C GLY A 3 -23.49 -38.74 -27.03
N ARG A 4 -22.46 -39.51 -26.62
CA ARG A 4 -21.26 -39.01 -25.93
C ARG A 4 -20.30 -38.40 -26.95
N LEU A 5 -19.81 -37.18 -26.73
CA LEU A 5 -18.61 -36.62 -27.37
C LEU A 5 -17.77 -35.90 -26.34
N LEU A 6 -16.77 -36.52 -25.95
CA LEU A 6 -15.31 -36.40 -26.06
C LEU A 6 -14.77 -34.99 -25.81
N ARG A 7 -14.16 -34.86 -24.65
CA ARG A 7 -13.24 -33.78 -24.28
C ARG A 7 -11.86 -34.06 -24.90
N ALA A 8 -11.35 -33.12 -25.67
CA ALA A 8 -9.95 -33.06 -26.04
C ALA A 8 -9.23 -32.01 -25.20
N VAL A 9 -8.29 -32.47 -24.39
CA VAL A 9 -7.31 -31.65 -23.64
C VAL A 9 -6.12 -31.45 -24.55
N CYS A 10 -5.82 -30.18 -24.91
CA CYS A 10 -4.53 -29.82 -25.51
C CYS A 10 -3.65 -29.18 -24.43
N ALA A 11 -2.73 -29.96 -23.93
CA ALA A 11 -1.57 -29.47 -23.18
C ALA A 11 -0.49 -29.07 -24.17
N THR A 12 -0.16 -27.79 -24.25
CA THR A 12 1.04 -27.33 -24.98
C THR A 12 2.11 -26.97 -23.96
N ALA A 13 3.14 -27.81 -23.92
CA ALA A 13 4.38 -27.55 -23.21
C ALA A 13 5.20 -26.49 -23.98
N LEU A 14 5.57 -25.40 -23.31
CA LEU A 14 6.54 -24.43 -23.84
C LEU A 14 7.92 -24.81 -23.32
N ALA A 15 8.77 -25.29 -24.23
CA ALA A 15 10.18 -25.50 -23.99
C ALA A 15 10.91 -24.15 -24.04
N THR A 16 11.61 -23.79 -22.96
CA THR A 16 12.50 -22.64 -22.88
C THR A 16 13.88 -23.06 -23.41
N ALA A 17 14.28 -22.49 -24.55
CA ALA A 17 15.64 -22.58 -25.06
C ALA A 17 16.53 -21.55 -24.35
N LEU A 18 17.53 -22.01 -23.62
CA LEU A 18 18.64 -21.19 -23.11
C LEU A 18 19.57 -20.87 -24.28
N ALA A 19 19.66 -19.61 -24.68
CA ALA A 19 20.71 -19.13 -25.56
C ALA A 19 21.90 -18.66 -24.70
N VAL A 20 23.03 -19.37 -24.85
CA VAL A 20 24.33 -18.97 -24.30
C VAL A 20 24.89 -17.85 -25.16
N ALA A 21 25.11 -16.66 -24.59
CA ALA A 21 25.84 -15.57 -25.23
C ALA A 21 27.32 -15.58 -24.78
N PRO A 22 28.27 -15.22 -25.65
CA PRO A 22 29.69 -15.26 -25.32
C PRO A 22 30.09 -14.11 -24.38
N ALA A 23 31.03 -14.44 -23.49
CA ALA A 23 31.64 -13.52 -22.54
C ALA A 23 32.45 -12.43 -23.29
N THR A 24 32.13 -11.18 -23.04
CA THR A 24 32.98 -10.03 -23.36
C THR A 24 33.71 -9.58 -22.09
N ALA A 25 34.99 -9.28 -22.27
CA ALA A 25 35.99 -8.95 -21.27
C ALA A 25 35.55 -7.83 -20.31
N ALA A 26 35.89 -7.99 -19.04
CA ALA A 26 35.76 -6.98 -17.98
C ALA A 26 36.76 -5.84 -18.22
N PRO A 27 36.40 -4.59 -17.97
CA PRO A 27 37.35 -3.50 -17.80
C PRO A 27 37.98 -3.56 -16.40
N ALA A 28 39.29 -3.23 -16.35
CA ALA A 28 40.15 -3.26 -15.20
C ALA A 28 39.61 -2.39 -14.03
N GLU A 29 39.82 -2.87 -12.81
CA GLU A 29 39.60 -2.13 -11.57
C GLU A 29 40.61 -0.97 -11.46
N PRO A 30 40.25 0.20 -10.99
CA PRO A 30 41.18 1.22 -10.58
C PRO A 30 41.75 0.94 -9.19
N ASP A 31 43.04 1.22 -9.03
CA ASP A 31 43.87 1.03 -7.84
C ASP A 31 43.26 1.73 -6.58
N PRO A 32 43.54 1.20 -5.37
CA PRO A 32 43.05 1.77 -4.12
C PRO A 32 43.78 3.06 -3.75
N VAL A 33 43.01 4.09 -3.45
CA VAL A 33 43.46 5.37 -2.87
C VAL A 33 43.93 5.13 -1.43
N PRO A 34 45.06 5.74 -0.97
CA PRO A 34 45.55 5.53 0.38
C PRO A 34 44.64 6.16 1.44
N SER A 35 44.46 5.46 2.56
CA SER A 35 43.72 5.85 3.73
C SER A 35 44.33 7.10 4.36
N GLU A 36 43.50 8.14 4.54
CA GLU A 36 43.85 9.29 5.38
C GLU A 36 43.75 8.91 6.86
N GLU A 37 44.79 9.25 7.54
CA GLU A 37 45.13 9.07 8.94
C GLU A 37 44.16 9.83 9.84
N SER A 38 43.55 9.15 10.81
CA SER A 38 42.66 9.71 11.81
C SER A 38 43.41 10.59 12.82
N VAL A 39 43.07 11.86 12.86
CA VAL A 39 43.48 12.81 13.92
C VAL A 39 42.47 12.71 15.07
N PRO A 40 42.93 12.60 16.34
CA PRO A 40 42.05 12.60 17.50
C PRO A 40 41.50 14.03 17.80
N PRO A 41 40.27 14.18 18.31
CA PRO A 41 39.76 15.49 18.69
C PRO A 41 40.36 15.96 20.00
N GLU A 42 40.83 17.22 19.99
CA GLU A 42 41.30 18.01 21.15
C GLU A 42 40.14 18.39 22.09
N ASP A 43 40.54 18.50 23.33
CA ASP A 43 39.92 18.93 24.56
C ASP A 43 38.67 19.83 24.48
N ALA A 44 37.64 19.45 25.22
CA ALA A 44 36.54 20.31 25.66
C ALA A 44 36.88 20.90 27.06
N PRO A 45 36.56 22.18 27.34
CA PRO A 45 36.88 22.81 28.60
C PRO A 45 35.93 22.37 29.73
N GLU A 46 36.54 22.14 30.87
CA GLU A 46 35.90 21.97 32.18
C GLU A 46 35.10 23.22 32.56
N THR A 47 33.83 23.04 32.94
CA THR A 47 33.08 24.08 33.64
C THR A 47 32.79 23.64 35.08
N ASP A 48 33.24 24.48 35.99
CA ASP A 48 33.10 24.43 37.43
C ASP A 48 31.67 24.15 37.91
N GLU A 49 31.57 23.20 38.84
CA GLU A 49 30.42 23.04 39.73
C GLU A 49 30.55 23.99 40.92
N PRO A 50 29.47 24.64 41.39
CA PRO A 50 29.44 25.16 42.74
C PRO A 50 28.82 24.12 43.69
N GLU A 51 29.61 23.77 44.70
CA GLU A 51 29.15 23.07 45.91
C GLU A 51 28.05 23.90 46.59
N THR A 52 26.90 23.28 46.89
CA THR A 52 25.97 23.76 47.89
C THR A 52 25.61 22.65 48.88
N ASP A 53 25.77 23.03 50.08
CA ASP A 53 25.73 22.43 51.39
C ASP A 53 24.53 21.49 51.67
N ALA A 54 24.84 20.55 52.52
CA ALA A 54 23.96 19.51 53.05
C ALA A 54 22.80 20.06 53.88
N ALA A 55 21.63 19.50 53.73
CA ALA A 55 20.64 19.39 54.78
C ALA A 55 20.10 17.94 54.78
N GLU A 56 20.53 17.19 55.76
CA GLU A 56 19.92 15.88 56.13
C GLU A 56 18.47 16.10 56.52
N VAL A 57 17.57 15.39 55.85
CA VAL A 57 16.23 15.06 56.36
C VAL A 57 16.01 13.56 56.15
N ASP A 58 16.08 12.86 57.26
CA ASP A 58 15.60 11.49 57.38
C ASP A 58 14.15 11.39 56.94
N ALA A 59 13.89 10.60 55.91
CA ALA A 59 12.61 9.97 55.65
C ALA A 59 12.85 8.63 54.99
N GLU A 60 12.94 7.63 55.84
CA GLU A 60 12.87 6.21 55.54
C GLU A 60 11.53 5.90 54.85
N THR A 61 11.49 6.00 53.51
CA THR A 61 10.45 5.37 52.72
C THR A 61 11.14 4.34 51.84
N ALA A 62 11.19 3.12 52.36
CA ALA A 62 11.63 1.95 51.61
C ALA A 62 10.78 1.79 50.34
N LEU A 63 11.25 2.33 49.25
CA LEU A 63 10.84 1.92 47.90
C LEU A 63 11.37 0.51 47.67
N ALA A 64 10.52 -0.50 47.98
CA ALA A 64 10.78 -1.88 47.61
C ALA A 64 11.12 -1.93 46.12
N ALA A 65 12.34 -2.35 45.81
CA ALA A 65 12.74 -2.72 44.47
C ALA A 65 11.72 -3.75 43.95
N PRO A 66 11.27 -3.69 42.67
CA PRO A 66 10.38 -4.72 42.16
C PRO A 66 11.10 -6.06 42.20
N GLU A 67 10.63 -6.98 43.03
CA GLU A 67 11.10 -8.34 43.06
C GLU A 67 10.97 -8.94 41.67
N ALA A 68 12.09 -9.26 41.04
CA ALA A 68 12.15 -9.99 39.78
C ALA A 68 11.62 -11.43 40.04
N GLY A 69 10.31 -11.63 39.85
CA GLY A 69 9.71 -12.96 40.04
C GLY A 69 8.25 -13.00 40.49
N ALA A 70 7.63 -11.90 40.94
CA ALA A 70 6.20 -11.93 41.27
C ALA A 70 5.33 -12.13 40.02
N PRO A 71 4.33 -13.02 40.02
CA PRO A 71 3.45 -13.22 38.88
C PRO A 71 2.74 -11.89 38.57
N LYS A 72 2.89 -11.40 37.30
CA LYS A 72 2.22 -10.17 36.87
C LYS A 72 0.72 -10.30 37.10
N SER A 73 0.09 -9.23 37.60
CA SER A 73 -1.37 -9.21 37.72
C SER A 73 -2.05 -9.41 36.37
N VAL A 74 -3.20 -10.04 36.33
CA VAL A 74 -3.96 -10.29 35.08
C VAL A 74 -4.27 -8.96 34.36
N THR A 75 -4.50 -7.89 35.11
CA THR A 75 -4.70 -6.54 34.54
C THR A 75 -3.44 -6.00 33.85
N THR A 76 -2.26 -6.27 34.42
CA THR A 76 -0.99 -5.89 33.80
C THR A 76 -0.73 -6.68 32.52
N LEU A 77 -1.03 -7.98 32.55
CA LEU A 77 -0.93 -8.87 31.38
C LEU A 77 -1.87 -8.42 30.26
N LEU A 78 -3.10 -8.04 30.58
CA LEU A 78 -4.05 -7.50 29.59
C LEU A 78 -3.51 -6.23 28.92
N ARG A 79 -2.95 -5.30 29.70
CA ARG A 79 -2.37 -4.06 29.18
C ARG A 79 -1.14 -4.33 28.30
N ASP A 80 -0.24 -5.22 28.73
CA ASP A 80 0.93 -5.63 27.96
C ASP A 80 0.51 -6.22 26.61
N LEU A 81 -0.50 -7.08 26.62
CA LEU A 81 -1.01 -7.74 25.44
C LEU A 81 -1.67 -6.76 24.47
N GLN A 82 -2.52 -5.85 24.97
CA GLN A 82 -3.14 -4.79 24.15
C GLN A 82 -2.07 -3.89 23.51
N THR A 83 -1.03 -3.53 24.26
CA THR A 83 0.08 -2.72 23.73
C THR A 83 0.82 -3.44 22.60
N ARG A 84 1.07 -4.74 22.74
CA ARG A 84 1.74 -5.54 21.69
C ARG A 84 0.88 -5.71 20.45
N TYR A 85 -0.42 -5.95 20.62
CA TYR A 85 -1.36 -6.01 19.49
C TYR A 85 -1.42 -4.67 18.75
N GLN A 86 -1.53 -3.54 19.43
CA GLN A 86 -1.50 -2.22 18.81
C GLN A 86 -0.20 -1.98 18.02
N ALA A 87 0.94 -2.39 18.57
CA ALA A 87 2.23 -2.29 17.88
C ALA A 87 2.29 -3.18 16.62
N ALA A 88 1.67 -4.37 16.66
CA ALA A 88 1.57 -5.24 15.50
C ALA A 88 0.64 -4.66 14.43
N GLU A 89 -0.51 -4.10 14.82
CA GLU A 89 -1.44 -3.43 13.90
C GLU A 89 -0.80 -2.19 13.24
N GLU A 90 -0.09 -1.35 13.99
CA GLU A 90 0.64 -0.20 13.46
C GLU A 90 1.70 -0.64 12.43
N ALA A 91 2.44 -1.70 12.73
CA ALA A 91 3.42 -2.26 11.80
C ALA A 91 2.75 -2.83 10.54
N SER A 92 1.61 -3.51 10.69
CA SER A 92 0.82 -4.07 9.59
C SER A 92 0.31 -2.97 8.65
N GLU A 93 -0.28 -1.91 9.18
CA GLU A 93 -0.77 -0.79 8.39
C GLU A 93 0.38 -0.05 7.66
N THR A 94 1.54 0.07 8.31
CA THR A 94 2.75 0.63 7.68
C THR A 94 3.24 -0.24 6.51
N TYR A 95 3.19 -1.55 6.66
CA TYR A 95 3.47 -2.50 5.58
C TYR A 95 2.46 -2.37 4.45
N ASN A 96 1.16 -2.35 4.74
CA ASN A 96 0.08 -2.21 3.77
C ASN A 96 0.22 -0.92 2.94
N ALA A 97 0.53 0.20 3.60
CA ALA A 97 0.77 1.48 2.93
C ALA A 97 1.96 1.41 1.95
N THR A 98 3.02 0.68 2.31
CA THR A 98 4.18 0.50 1.43
C THR A 98 3.86 -0.47 0.29
N ALA A 99 3.10 -1.54 0.55
CA ALA A 99 2.64 -2.49 -0.46
C ALA A 99 1.78 -1.79 -1.53
N GLU A 100 0.84 -0.95 -1.11
CA GLU A 100 0.00 -0.19 -2.04
C GLU A 100 0.82 0.80 -2.89
N LYS A 101 1.79 1.51 -2.28
CA LYS A 101 2.72 2.37 -3.02
C LYS A 101 3.54 1.59 -4.03
N LEU A 102 4.03 0.41 -3.68
CA LEU A 102 4.78 -0.46 -4.59
C LEU A 102 3.91 -0.91 -5.76
N LYS A 103 2.66 -1.32 -5.52
CA LYS A 103 1.67 -1.69 -6.54
C LYS A 103 1.44 -0.55 -7.54
N GLN A 104 1.21 0.68 -7.04
CA GLN A 104 1.01 1.87 -7.86
C GLN A 104 2.26 2.21 -8.69
N ARG A 105 3.46 2.18 -8.09
CA ARG A 105 4.73 2.44 -8.79
C ARG A 105 5.04 1.37 -9.82
N THR A 106 4.68 0.11 -9.56
CA THR A 106 4.81 -0.98 -10.54
C THR A 106 3.91 -0.75 -11.76
N ALA A 107 2.67 -0.38 -11.55
CA ALA A 107 1.75 -0.03 -12.64
C ALA A 107 2.26 1.18 -13.45
N GLN A 108 2.78 2.21 -12.79
CA GLN A 108 3.36 3.38 -13.44
C GLN A 108 4.62 3.02 -14.26
N ALA A 109 5.52 2.22 -13.69
CA ALA A 109 6.73 1.77 -14.40
C ALA A 109 6.39 0.95 -15.65
N LYS A 110 5.37 0.10 -15.59
CA LYS A 110 4.86 -0.64 -16.76
C LYS A 110 4.41 0.30 -17.86
N LYS A 111 3.69 1.39 -17.54
CA LYS A 111 3.28 2.41 -18.52
C LYS A 111 4.49 3.10 -19.17
N VAL A 112 5.46 3.54 -18.35
CA VAL A 112 6.68 4.20 -18.86
C VAL A 112 7.47 3.25 -19.77
N ASN A 113 7.59 1.97 -19.43
CA ASN A 113 8.29 0.99 -20.26
C ASN A 113 7.58 0.74 -21.59
N THR A 114 6.25 0.74 -21.61
CA THR A 114 5.47 0.65 -22.85
C THR A 114 5.70 1.85 -23.75
N GLU A 115 5.70 3.06 -23.19
CA GLU A 115 5.99 4.28 -23.96
C GLU A 115 7.46 4.35 -24.45
N LEU A 116 8.40 3.87 -23.64
CA LEU A 116 9.80 3.74 -24.05
C LEU A 116 9.95 2.77 -25.24
N ALA A 117 9.25 1.63 -25.22
CA ALA A 117 9.29 0.69 -26.34
C ALA A 117 8.76 1.34 -27.64
N LYS A 118 7.64 2.09 -27.56
CA LYS A 118 7.11 2.83 -28.69
C LYS A 118 8.08 3.90 -29.20
N ALA A 119 8.67 4.66 -28.27
CA ALA A 119 9.63 5.73 -28.64
C ALA A 119 10.90 5.16 -29.30
N ARG A 120 11.40 4.03 -28.83
CA ARG A 120 12.52 3.33 -29.46
C ARG A 120 12.18 2.85 -30.88
N ALA A 121 11.00 2.28 -31.10
CA ALA A 121 10.54 1.88 -32.41
C ALA A 121 10.44 3.08 -33.38
N ALA A 122 9.88 4.22 -32.91
CA ALA A 122 9.83 5.45 -33.70
C ALA A 122 11.23 5.98 -34.05
N LEU A 123 12.16 5.96 -33.09
CA LEU A 123 13.55 6.36 -33.30
C LEU A 123 14.25 5.49 -34.36
N GLU A 124 14.03 4.17 -34.35
CA GLU A 124 14.60 3.29 -35.37
C GLU A 124 14.06 3.59 -36.78
N LEU A 125 12.77 3.90 -36.90
CA LEU A 125 12.19 4.37 -38.18
C LEU A 125 12.82 5.68 -38.62
N SER A 126 12.92 6.66 -37.74
CA SER A 126 13.56 7.97 -38.07
C SER A 126 15.02 7.85 -38.41
N ARG A 127 15.76 6.92 -37.77
CA ARG A 127 17.15 6.58 -38.13
C ARG A 127 17.23 5.97 -39.52
N GLY A 128 16.30 5.09 -39.88
CA GLY A 128 16.21 4.53 -41.23
C GLY A 128 15.99 5.60 -42.29
N ASP A 129 15.06 6.55 -42.03
CA ASP A 129 14.77 7.68 -42.93
C ASP A 129 16.00 8.57 -43.10
N ALA A 130 16.65 8.96 -42.00
CA ALA A 130 17.87 9.77 -42.05
C ALA A 130 19.02 9.03 -42.76
N GLY A 131 19.14 7.73 -42.56
CA GLY A 131 20.13 6.90 -43.25
C GLY A 131 19.88 6.82 -44.77
N ARG A 132 18.60 6.80 -45.22
CA ARG A 132 18.26 6.90 -46.66
C ARG A 132 18.67 8.28 -47.22
N LEU A 133 18.32 9.33 -46.52
CA LEU A 133 18.68 10.69 -46.88
C LEU A 133 20.20 10.89 -47.01
N ALA A 134 20.97 10.39 -46.06
CA ALA A 134 22.44 10.45 -46.07
C ALA A 134 23.03 9.69 -47.28
N ARG A 135 22.50 8.50 -47.63
CA ARG A 135 22.92 7.75 -48.82
C ARG A 135 22.61 8.48 -50.11
N GLU A 136 21.44 9.11 -50.24
CA GLU A 136 21.05 9.92 -51.39
C GLU A 136 22.02 11.12 -51.60
N GLN A 137 22.41 11.76 -50.51
CA GLN A 137 23.41 12.87 -50.58
C GLN A 137 24.78 12.34 -51.00
N TYR A 138 25.24 11.22 -50.46
CA TYR A 138 26.54 10.64 -50.79
C TYR A 138 26.64 10.15 -52.25
N GLN A 139 25.53 9.64 -52.81
CA GLN A 139 25.51 9.14 -54.22
C GLN A 139 25.45 10.24 -55.27
N GLY A 140 25.71 11.50 -54.92
CA GLY A 140 25.86 12.57 -55.88
C GLY A 140 24.56 13.19 -56.41
N ARG A 141 23.42 12.86 -55.83
CA ARG A 141 22.16 13.64 -56.00
C ARG A 141 22.22 14.91 -55.17
N THR A 142 23.32 15.64 -55.34
CA THR A 142 23.61 16.84 -54.58
C THR A 142 22.78 18.03 -55.08
N GLU A 143 22.45 18.93 -54.17
CA GLU A 143 21.79 20.19 -54.44
C GLU A 143 22.49 21.01 -55.55
N PHE A 144 23.79 20.80 -55.75
CA PHE A 144 24.57 21.39 -56.83
C PHE A 144 24.00 21.10 -58.22
N SER A 145 23.43 19.91 -58.46
CA SER A 145 22.83 19.61 -59.77
C SER A 145 21.52 20.35 -59.99
N ALA A 146 20.74 20.60 -58.94
CA ALA A 146 19.48 21.36 -59.00
C ALA A 146 19.73 22.86 -59.20
N TYR A 147 20.71 23.44 -58.47
CA TYR A 147 21.13 24.82 -58.67
C TYR A 147 21.81 25.08 -60.04
N LEU A 148 22.66 24.15 -60.50
CA LEU A 148 23.24 24.19 -61.81
C LEU A 148 22.19 24.10 -62.93
N GLN A 149 21.20 23.22 -62.77
CA GLN A 149 20.07 23.10 -63.67
C GLN A 149 19.22 24.41 -63.72
N LEU A 150 19.03 25.01 -62.52
CA LEU A 150 18.33 26.32 -62.44
C LEU A 150 19.09 27.44 -63.09
N LEU A 151 20.41 27.51 -62.90
CA LEU A 151 21.29 28.53 -63.53
C LEU A 151 21.45 28.35 -65.04
N LEU A 152 21.33 27.10 -65.52
CA LEU A 152 21.43 26.75 -66.94
C LEU A 152 20.05 26.71 -67.63
N ALA A 153 18.97 27.02 -66.92
CA ALA A 153 17.61 27.00 -67.49
C ALA A 153 17.43 28.13 -68.53
N ARG A 154 17.01 27.74 -69.73
CA ARG A 154 16.73 28.66 -70.80
C ARG A 154 15.39 29.41 -70.68
N ASP A 155 14.55 28.99 -69.74
CA ASP A 155 13.21 29.50 -69.49
C ASP A 155 13.03 29.92 -68.02
N PRO A 156 12.86 31.27 -67.75
CA PRO A 156 12.72 31.78 -66.36
C PRO A 156 11.48 31.30 -65.63
N LEU A 157 10.39 30.97 -66.28
CA LEU A 157 9.16 30.47 -65.66
C LEU A 157 9.36 29.04 -65.15
N ARG A 158 10.01 28.22 -65.97
CA ARG A 158 10.38 26.86 -65.53
C ARG A 158 11.41 26.84 -64.36
N ALA A 159 12.28 27.86 -64.31
CA ALA A 159 13.22 28.04 -63.22
C ALA A 159 12.53 28.36 -61.93
N LEU A 160 11.47 29.18 -61.95
CA LEU A 160 10.65 29.48 -60.76
C LEU A 160 9.87 28.23 -60.25
N ASP A 161 9.27 27.45 -61.16
CA ASP A 161 8.62 26.21 -60.81
C ASP A 161 9.59 25.19 -60.19
N GLN A 162 10.84 25.15 -60.67
CA GLN A 162 11.87 24.27 -60.07
C GLN A 162 12.32 24.78 -58.67
N SER A 163 12.29 26.10 -58.40
CA SER A 163 12.66 26.63 -57.08
C SER A 163 11.73 26.10 -55.97
N HIS A 164 10.43 26.03 -56.24
CA HIS A 164 9.46 25.47 -55.29
C HIS A 164 9.67 23.94 -55.03
N VAL A 165 10.21 23.22 -56.00
CA VAL A 165 10.58 21.82 -55.81
C VAL A 165 11.80 21.66 -54.91
N VAL A 166 12.82 22.51 -55.12
CA VAL A 166 14.04 22.53 -54.30
C VAL A 166 13.71 22.91 -52.86
N GLU A 167 12.87 23.96 -52.67
CA GLU A 167 12.42 24.35 -51.32
C GLU A 167 11.67 23.21 -50.59
N ARG A 168 10.76 22.51 -51.26
CA ARG A 168 10.04 21.37 -50.72
C ARG A 168 10.98 20.22 -50.33
N VAL A 169 11.98 19.91 -51.14
CA VAL A 169 12.97 18.89 -50.85
C VAL A 169 13.83 19.31 -49.65
N ALA A 170 14.28 20.56 -49.59
CA ALA A 170 15.04 21.07 -48.44
C ALA A 170 14.21 21.05 -47.15
N ALA A 171 12.94 21.47 -47.21
CA ALA A 171 12.02 21.38 -46.07
C ALA A 171 11.78 19.95 -45.63
N GLY A 172 11.60 18.99 -46.54
CA GLY A 172 11.45 17.57 -46.24
C GLY A 172 12.68 16.98 -45.56
N ARG A 173 13.89 17.39 -45.97
CA ARG A 173 15.16 16.98 -45.34
C ARG A 173 15.27 17.56 -43.93
N ALA A 174 14.98 18.85 -43.73
CA ALA A 174 14.97 19.49 -42.42
C ALA A 174 13.99 18.79 -41.48
N ALA A 175 12.76 18.51 -41.93
CA ALA A 175 11.76 17.78 -41.13
C ALA A 175 12.20 16.35 -40.75
N THR A 176 12.97 15.67 -41.59
CA THR A 176 13.53 14.34 -41.27
C THR A 176 14.56 14.43 -40.14
N VAL A 177 15.45 15.44 -40.18
CA VAL A 177 16.45 15.66 -39.13
C VAL A 177 15.78 16.09 -37.81
N GLU A 178 14.80 16.99 -37.87
CA GLU A 178 14.04 17.40 -36.71
C GLU A 178 13.32 16.22 -36.03
N ARG A 179 12.68 15.37 -36.84
CA ARG A 179 11.99 14.15 -36.31
C ARG A 179 12.97 13.22 -35.64
N LEU A 180 14.11 12.90 -36.26
CA LEU A 180 15.16 12.07 -35.66
C LEU A 180 15.62 12.65 -34.33
N THR A 181 15.87 13.95 -34.30
CA THR A 181 16.34 14.61 -33.05
C THR A 181 15.26 14.59 -31.96
N ALA A 182 14.00 14.84 -32.33
CA ALA A 182 12.88 14.76 -31.38
C ALA A 182 12.66 13.34 -30.83
N ASP A 183 12.68 12.33 -31.71
CA ASP A 183 12.53 10.92 -31.32
C ASP A 183 13.70 10.45 -30.46
N ALA A 184 14.92 10.87 -30.74
CA ALA A 184 16.09 10.57 -29.89
C ALA A 184 15.91 11.15 -28.47
N ARG A 185 15.59 12.46 -28.38
CA ARG A 185 15.34 13.12 -27.09
C ARG A 185 14.22 12.45 -26.30
N ARG A 186 13.14 12.08 -26.97
CA ARG A 186 12.01 11.39 -26.34
C ARG A 186 12.42 10.02 -25.81
N ALA A 187 13.13 9.22 -26.60
CA ALA A 187 13.61 7.92 -26.18
C ALA A 187 14.57 8.00 -24.98
N ASP A 188 15.48 8.97 -24.97
CA ASP A 188 16.44 9.21 -23.88
C ASP A 188 15.72 9.64 -22.60
N ALA A 189 14.77 10.57 -22.68
CA ALA A 189 13.97 11.02 -21.54
C ALA A 189 13.16 9.85 -20.92
N LEU A 190 12.52 9.02 -21.75
CA LEU A 190 11.77 7.84 -21.28
C LEU A 190 12.69 6.76 -20.72
N ALA A 191 13.89 6.58 -21.26
CA ALA A 191 14.89 5.66 -20.72
C ALA A 191 15.38 6.11 -19.33
N ALA A 192 15.60 7.40 -19.13
CA ALA A 192 15.93 7.97 -17.82
C ALA A 192 14.77 7.78 -16.83
N ALA A 193 13.53 8.04 -17.25
CA ALA A 193 12.34 7.83 -16.42
C ALA A 193 12.15 6.35 -16.04
N SER A 194 12.40 5.43 -16.97
CA SER A 194 12.34 3.98 -16.73
C SER A 194 13.36 3.54 -15.67
N ARG A 195 14.62 3.98 -15.78
CA ARG A 195 15.65 3.69 -14.77
C ARG A 195 15.25 4.19 -13.39
N LYS A 196 14.78 5.44 -13.29
CA LYS A 196 14.30 6.02 -12.03
C LYS A 196 13.13 5.20 -11.44
N ALA A 197 12.17 4.79 -12.27
CA ALA A 197 11.03 3.98 -11.82
C ALA A 197 11.47 2.62 -11.26
N VAL A 198 12.45 1.96 -11.88
CA VAL A 198 13.03 0.69 -11.39
C VAL A 198 13.75 0.89 -10.05
N ASP A 199 14.51 1.96 -9.89
CA ASP A 199 15.20 2.26 -8.63
C ASP A 199 14.23 2.54 -7.49
N GLU A 200 13.15 3.30 -7.75
CA GLU A 200 12.08 3.54 -6.78
C GLU A 200 11.38 2.22 -6.38
N GLN A 201 11.11 1.33 -7.34
CA GLN A 201 10.53 0.02 -7.05
C GLN A 201 11.44 -0.84 -6.16
N LYS A 202 12.76 -0.89 -6.46
CA LYS A 202 13.73 -1.63 -5.64
C LYS A 202 13.77 -1.11 -4.20
N LYS A 203 13.79 0.23 -4.01
CA LYS A 203 13.78 0.85 -2.69
C LYS A 203 12.49 0.52 -1.91
N LEU A 204 11.32 0.58 -2.58
CA LEU A 204 10.05 0.24 -1.95
C LEU A 204 9.96 -1.26 -1.61
N ALA A 205 10.42 -2.15 -2.49
CA ALA A 205 10.44 -3.59 -2.23
C ALA A 205 11.35 -3.96 -1.04
N ALA A 206 12.53 -3.34 -0.95
CA ALA A 206 13.44 -3.53 0.18
C ALA A 206 12.81 -3.02 1.49
N ARG A 207 12.14 -1.85 1.46
CA ARG A 207 11.40 -1.31 2.60
C ARG A 207 10.25 -2.23 3.02
N GLN A 208 9.47 -2.71 2.07
CA GLN A 208 8.36 -3.65 2.32
C GLN A 208 8.87 -4.93 2.99
N LYS A 209 9.99 -5.51 2.50
CA LYS A 209 10.60 -6.68 3.12
C LYS A 209 10.96 -6.43 4.59
N LYS A 210 11.63 -5.30 4.88
CA LYS A 210 11.97 -4.93 6.28
C LYS A 210 10.73 -4.77 7.15
N GLN A 211 9.68 -4.14 6.63
CA GLN A 211 8.43 -3.95 7.36
C GLN A 211 7.70 -5.27 7.60
N ARG A 212 7.69 -6.19 6.63
CA ARG A 212 7.17 -7.55 6.82
C ARG A 212 7.88 -8.27 7.97
N ASP A 213 9.21 -8.17 8.01
CA ASP A 213 9.99 -8.81 9.06
C ASP A 213 9.70 -8.16 10.43
N THR A 214 9.43 -6.86 10.48
CA THR A 214 8.97 -6.15 11.68
C THR A 214 7.60 -6.67 12.16
N VAL A 215 6.62 -6.81 11.25
CA VAL A 215 5.29 -7.37 11.59
C VAL A 215 5.43 -8.77 12.18
N ARG A 216 6.19 -9.65 11.52
CA ARG A 216 6.45 -11.02 12.01
C ARG A 216 7.07 -11.03 13.40
N GLY A 217 8.03 -10.13 13.65
CA GLY A 217 8.64 -9.99 14.97
C GLY A 217 7.62 -9.57 16.04
N LYS A 218 6.76 -8.60 15.73
CA LYS A 218 5.70 -8.14 16.64
C LYS A 218 4.67 -9.23 16.93
N LEU A 219 4.25 -9.97 15.92
CA LEU A 219 3.33 -11.10 16.12
C LEU A 219 3.97 -12.20 16.99
N LYS A 220 5.24 -12.53 16.77
CA LYS A 220 5.96 -13.49 17.60
C LYS A 220 6.08 -13.04 19.06
N GLU A 221 6.23 -11.74 19.32
CA GLU A 221 6.21 -11.19 20.69
C GLU A 221 4.84 -11.47 21.37
N VAL A 222 3.72 -11.33 20.63
CA VAL A 222 2.37 -11.66 21.13
C VAL A 222 2.23 -13.15 21.38
N GLU A 223 2.57 -14.00 20.42
CA GLU A 223 2.53 -15.46 20.54
C GLU A 223 3.34 -15.95 21.73
N THR A 224 4.56 -15.42 21.91
CA THR A 224 5.43 -15.76 23.02
C THR A 224 4.78 -15.40 24.35
N LEU A 225 4.17 -14.22 24.47
CA LEU A 225 3.47 -13.82 25.68
C LEU A 225 2.28 -14.74 25.97
N LEU A 226 1.44 -15.03 24.97
CA LEU A 226 0.29 -15.93 25.11
C LEU A 226 0.71 -17.35 25.52
N ALA A 227 1.80 -17.87 24.96
CA ALA A 227 2.33 -19.19 25.30
C ALA A 227 2.83 -19.31 26.76
N THR A 228 3.09 -18.19 27.44
CA THR A 228 3.48 -18.20 28.88
C THR A 228 2.29 -18.22 29.83
N LEU A 229 1.05 -18.07 29.33
CA LEU A 229 -0.15 -17.95 30.15
C LEU A 229 -0.82 -19.30 30.33
N SER A 230 -1.35 -19.54 31.53
CA SER A 230 -2.19 -20.72 31.81
C SER A 230 -3.60 -20.56 31.22
N ALA A 231 -4.33 -21.67 31.06
CA ALA A 231 -5.72 -21.65 30.60
C ALA A 231 -6.62 -20.77 31.47
N GLU A 232 -6.39 -20.80 32.81
CA GLU A 232 -7.12 -19.97 33.75
C GLU A 232 -6.82 -18.49 33.59
N GLN A 233 -5.55 -18.12 33.31
CA GLN A 233 -5.15 -16.74 33.03
C GLN A 233 -5.76 -16.26 31.75
N LEU A 234 -5.77 -17.08 30.69
CA LEU A 234 -6.42 -16.77 29.42
C LEU A 234 -7.92 -16.52 29.58
N ALA A 235 -8.60 -17.38 30.35
CA ALA A 235 -10.03 -17.21 30.65
C ALA A 235 -10.30 -15.94 31.48
N GLN A 236 -9.47 -15.62 32.46
CA GLN A 236 -9.56 -14.38 33.25
C GLN A 236 -9.35 -13.13 32.38
N LEU A 237 -8.35 -13.17 31.48
CA LEU A 237 -8.08 -12.07 30.52
C LEU A 237 -9.28 -11.82 29.61
N ALA A 238 -9.83 -12.88 29.00
CA ALA A 238 -11.01 -12.78 28.15
C ALA A 238 -12.22 -12.22 28.91
N GLY A 239 -12.44 -12.67 30.14
CA GLY A 239 -13.52 -12.16 31.00
C GLY A 239 -13.33 -10.70 31.43
N LEU A 240 -12.10 -10.25 31.67
CA LEU A 240 -11.82 -8.84 31.98
C LEU A 240 -12.06 -7.95 30.76
N GLU A 241 -11.60 -8.36 29.60
CA GLU A 241 -11.80 -7.61 28.37
C GLU A 241 -13.29 -7.51 28.02
N GLN A 242 -14.02 -8.61 28.04
CA GLN A 242 -15.45 -8.60 27.78
C GLN A 242 -16.20 -7.65 28.71
N ARG A 243 -15.93 -7.68 30.02
CA ARG A 243 -16.54 -6.72 30.97
C ARG A 243 -16.16 -5.28 30.67
N GLY A 244 -14.92 -5.03 30.25
CA GLY A 244 -14.46 -3.71 29.83
C GLY A 244 -15.23 -3.19 28.60
N VAL A 245 -15.37 -4.02 27.58
CA VAL A 245 -16.13 -3.70 26.36
C VAL A 245 -17.60 -3.46 26.68
N GLU A 246 -18.23 -4.31 27.50
CA GLU A 246 -19.63 -4.14 27.90
C GLU A 246 -19.85 -2.84 28.71
N ALA A 247 -18.91 -2.50 29.59
CA ALA A 247 -18.99 -1.23 30.35
C ALA A 247 -18.85 -0.02 29.42
N ALA A 248 -17.86 0.00 28.53
CA ALA A 248 -17.66 1.06 27.55
C ALA A 248 -18.85 1.20 26.59
N GLN A 249 -19.43 0.08 26.15
CA GLN A 249 -20.63 0.11 25.29
C GLN A 249 -21.85 0.67 26.03
N ARG A 250 -22.06 0.28 27.29
CA ARG A 250 -23.16 0.86 28.12
C ARG A 250 -22.99 2.37 28.29
N GLU A 251 -21.79 2.83 28.57
CA GLU A 251 -21.48 4.26 28.71
C GLU A 251 -21.73 5.02 27.41
N LEU A 252 -21.28 4.47 26.28
CA LEU A 252 -21.48 5.05 24.96
C LEU A 252 -22.97 5.15 24.59
N VAL A 253 -23.77 4.12 24.91
CA VAL A 253 -25.22 4.13 24.73
C VAL A 253 -25.88 5.14 25.66
N ALA A 254 -25.52 5.15 26.94
CA ALA A 254 -26.06 6.06 27.93
C ALA A 254 -25.78 7.55 27.63
N SER A 255 -24.64 7.83 26.98
CA SER A 255 -24.28 9.18 26.53
C SER A 255 -25.16 9.71 25.39
N GLY A 256 -26.02 8.88 24.79
CA GLY A 256 -26.83 9.22 23.61
C GLY A 256 -26.02 9.31 22.30
N ALA A 257 -24.72 9.00 22.32
CA ALA A 257 -23.85 9.09 21.15
C ALA A 257 -24.25 8.12 20.02
N LEU A 258 -25.01 7.07 20.31
CA LEU A 258 -25.51 6.10 19.32
C LEU A 258 -27.01 6.24 19.04
N SER A 259 -27.62 7.39 19.34
CA SER A 259 -29.07 7.65 19.18
C SER A 259 -29.53 7.83 17.73
N SER A 260 -28.59 7.79 16.75
CA SER A 260 -28.93 7.98 15.34
C SER A 260 -29.71 6.80 14.77
N THR A 261 -30.91 7.06 14.29
CA THR A 261 -31.77 6.11 13.56
C THR A 261 -31.67 6.28 12.05
N ARG A 262 -30.62 6.93 11.56
CA ARG A 262 -30.45 7.26 10.13
C ARG A 262 -30.28 5.98 9.31
N PRO A 263 -31.04 5.78 8.23
CA PRO A 263 -30.81 4.64 7.33
C PRO A 263 -29.52 4.84 6.51
N PRO A 264 -28.93 3.78 6.01
CA PRO A 264 -27.80 3.85 5.09
C PRO A 264 -28.24 4.45 3.73
N THR A 265 -27.26 4.76 2.90
CA THR A 265 -27.49 4.88 1.46
C THR A 265 -27.57 3.48 0.86
N ARG A 266 -27.93 3.39 -0.43
CA ARG A 266 -27.85 2.13 -1.17
C ARG A 266 -26.44 1.54 -1.11
N GLN A 267 -25.40 2.35 -1.41
CA GLN A 267 -24.00 1.90 -1.37
C GLN A 267 -23.58 1.46 0.04
N GLY A 268 -23.99 2.20 1.08
CA GLY A 268 -23.75 1.78 2.47
C GLY A 268 -24.40 0.44 2.79
N GLY A 269 -25.62 0.20 2.32
CA GLY A 269 -26.32 -1.09 2.46
C GLY A 269 -25.62 -2.22 1.72
N ASP A 270 -25.17 -1.98 0.49
CA ASP A 270 -24.41 -2.95 -0.32
C ASP A 270 -23.06 -3.31 0.35
N ALA A 271 -22.35 -2.32 0.90
CA ALA A 271 -21.11 -2.53 1.64
C ALA A 271 -21.33 -3.37 2.91
N ILE A 272 -22.42 -3.14 3.64
CA ILE A 272 -22.79 -3.96 4.82
C ILE A 272 -23.10 -5.40 4.42
N THR A 273 -23.85 -5.60 3.34
CA THR A 273 -24.18 -6.92 2.84
C THR A 273 -22.91 -7.71 2.52
N TYR A 274 -21.99 -7.09 1.78
CA TYR A 274 -20.69 -7.70 1.50
C TYR A 274 -19.95 -8.07 2.78
N ALA A 275 -19.85 -7.16 3.76
CA ALA A 275 -19.09 -7.40 4.98
C ALA A 275 -19.71 -8.54 5.83
N ILE A 276 -21.03 -8.62 5.91
CA ILE A 276 -21.74 -9.71 6.62
C ILE A 276 -21.45 -11.09 5.96
N GLU A 277 -21.35 -11.16 4.64
CA GLU A 277 -20.99 -12.38 3.92
C GLU A 277 -19.55 -12.85 4.18
N GLN A 278 -18.70 -11.97 4.73
CA GLN A 278 -17.33 -12.33 5.09
C GLN A 278 -17.20 -12.84 6.54
N ILE A 279 -18.25 -12.79 7.35
CA ILE A 279 -18.22 -13.25 8.74
C ILE A 279 -17.75 -14.71 8.80
N GLY A 280 -16.90 -15.01 9.78
CA GLY A 280 -16.29 -16.33 9.98
C GLY A 280 -14.98 -16.56 9.22
N LYS A 281 -14.60 -15.70 8.26
CA LYS A 281 -13.31 -15.80 7.58
C LYS A 281 -12.17 -15.35 8.49
N PRO A 282 -10.99 -15.98 8.40
CA PRO A 282 -9.88 -15.66 9.30
C PRO A 282 -9.31 -14.26 9.06
N TYR A 283 -8.82 -13.64 10.13
CA TYR A 283 -7.96 -12.48 10.03
C TYR A 283 -6.57 -12.91 9.54
N VAL A 284 -6.09 -12.26 8.50
CA VAL A 284 -4.70 -12.35 8.05
C VAL A 284 -4.22 -10.94 7.74
N TRP A 285 -3.13 -10.50 8.35
CA TRP A 285 -2.57 -9.17 8.11
C TRP A 285 -2.18 -8.99 6.64
N GLY A 286 -2.51 -7.83 6.06
CA GLY A 286 -2.29 -7.52 4.65
C GLY A 286 -3.31 -8.13 3.68
N ALA A 287 -4.26 -8.93 4.16
CA ALA A 287 -5.23 -9.60 3.31
C ALA A 287 -6.39 -8.68 2.89
N GLU A 288 -6.80 -8.83 1.62
CA GLU A 288 -7.89 -8.10 0.97
C GLU A 288 -9.00 -9.04 0.46
N GLY A 289 -9.06 -10.26 0.98
CA GLY A 289 -10.04 -11.27 0.54
C GLY A 289 -9.57 -12.08 -0.69
N PRO A 290 -10.41 -13.00 -1.21
CA PRO A 290 -11.72 -13.39 -0.67
C PRO A 290 -11.66 -14.38 0.51
N GLY A 291 -10.52 -15.03 0.77
CA GLY A 291 -10.39 -16.11 1.77
C GLY A 291 -10.13 -15.61 3.18
N SER A 292 -9.54 -14.43 3.34
CA SER A 292 -9.16 -13.82 4.62
C SER A 292 -9.12 -12.30 4.48
N PHE A 293 -9.15 -11.59 5.60
CA PHE A 293 -9.14 -10.13 5.62
C PHE A 293 -8.33 -9.59 6.80
N ASP A 294 -7.69 -8.42 6.62
CA ASP A 294 -7.37 -7.54 7.75
C ASP A 294 -8.48 -6.48 7.92
N CYS A 295 -8.36 -5.62 8.94
CA CYS A 295 -9.39 -4.65 9.29
C CYS A 295 -9.70 -3.67 8.14
N SER A 296 -8.70 -3.05 7.57
CA SER A 296 -8.84 -2.06 6.48
C SER A 296 -9.06 -2.72 5.12
N GLY A 297 -8.58 -3.96 4.93
CA GLY A 297 -8.88 -4.80 3.77
C GLY A 297 -10.36 -5.14 3.68
N LEU A 298 -10.98 -5.54 4.79
CA LEU A 298 -12.42 -5.80 4.86
C LEU A 298 -13.23 -4.57 4.47
N THR A 299 -12.95 -3.42 5.09
CA THR A 299 -13.71 -2.18 4.83
C THR A 299 -13.49 -1.66 3.42
N SER A 300 -12.27 -1.73 2.89
CA SER A 300 -11.96 -1.30 1.52
C SER A 300 -12.64 -2.18 0.47
N GLN A 301 -12.68 -3.49 0.67
CA GLN A 301 -13.36 -4.41 -0.24
C GLN A 301 -14.87 -4.29 -0.15
N ALA A 302 -15.43 -4.09 1.03
CA ALA A 302 -16.87 -3.85 1.21
C ALA A 302 -17.33 -2.62 0.42
N TRP A 303 -16.60 -1.53 0.51
CA TRP A 303 -16.93 -0.32 -0.24
C TRP A 303 -16.58 -0.40 -1.73
N ALA A 304 -15.56 -1.17 -2.11
CA ALA A 304 -15.25 -1.45 -3.51
C ALA A 304 -16.37 -2.28 -4.17
N ALA A 305 -16.91 -3.30 -3.47
CA ALA A 305 -18.06 -4.09 -3.91
C ALA A 305 -19.33 -3.23 -4.07
N ALA A 306 -19.51 -2.21 -3.22
CA ALA A 306 -20.57 -1.21 -3.34
C ALA A 306 -20.33 -0.18 -4.46
N GLY A 307 -19.30 -0.35 -5.29
CA GLY A 307 -18.98 0.54 -6.41
C GLY A 307 -18.29 1.86 -5.99
N ARG A 308 -17.79 1.96 -4.77
CA ARG A 308 -17.11 3.15 -4.25
C ARG A 308 -15.78 2.78 -3.57
N PRO A 309 -14.69 2.62 -4.33
CA PRO A 309 -13.38 2.33 -3.75
C PRO A 309 -12.93 3.39 -2.75
N ILE A 310 -12.45 2.96 -1.61
CA ILE A 310 -11.87 3.79 -0.55
C ILE A 310 -10.39 3.41 -0.32
N PRO A 311 -9.60 4.23 0.41
CA PRO A 311 -8.19 3.92 0.67
C PRO A 311 -7.99 2.56 1.34
N ARG A 312 -6.86 1.91 1.03
CA ARG A 312 -6.52 0.56 1.50
C ARG A 312 -6.26 0.48 3.01
N THR A 313 -5.64 1.51 3.61
CA THR A 313 -5.22 1.49 5.01
C THR A 313 -6.13 2.31 5.90
N SER A 314 -6.27 1.92 7.15
CA SER A 314 -7.10 2.61 8.15
C SER A 314 -6.67 4.07 8.35
N GLN A 315 -5.36 4.37 8.34
CA GLN A 315 -4.84 5.73 8.43
C GLN A 315 -5.24 6.58 7.23
N GLU A 316 -5.17 6.05 6.01
CA GLU A 316 -5.57 6.78 4.81
C GLU A 316 -7.10 6.91 4.73
N GLN A 317 -7.87 5.92 5.21
CA GLN A 317 -9.33 6.05 5.37
C GLN A 317 -9.67 7.19 6.33
N TRP A 318 -9.00 7.23 7.49
CA TRP A 318 -9.17 8.33 8.45
C TRP A 318 -8.77 9.69 7.88
N LYS A 319 -7.67 9.76 7.14
CA LYS A 319 -7.12 11.00 6.59
C LYS A 319 -7.93 11.56 5.44
N GLN A 320 -8.40 10.70 4.53
CA GLN A 320 -8.97 11.14 3.25
C GLN A 320 -10.49 11.19 3.24
N LEU A 321 -11.17 10.38 4.08
CA LEU A 321 -12.63 10.37 4.10
C LEU A 321 -13.19 11.47 5.03
N PRO A 322 -14.36 12.04 4.70
CA PRO A 322 -15.03 13.04 5.53
C PRO A 322 -15.35 12.50 6.92
N LYS A 323 -14.94 13.23 7.95
CA LYS A 323 -15.22 12.90 9.34
C LYS A 323 -16.67 13.22 9.70
N VAL A 324 -17.26 12.36 10.52
CA VAL A 324 -18.62 12.54 11.04
C VAL A 324 -18.63 12.36 12.56
N PRO A 325 -19.45 13.12 13.30
CA PRO A 325 -19.65 12.90 14.72
C PRO A 325 -20.21 11.49 14.97
N VAL A 326 -19.79 10.83 16.05
CA VAL A 326 -20.31 9.51 16.44
C VAL A 326 -21.83 9.54 16.62
N SER A 327 -22.39 10.66 17.12
CA SER A 327 -23.83 10.89 17.23
C SER A 327 -24.56 11.00 15.88
N SER A 328 -23.83 11.06 14.78
CA SER A 328 -24.38 11.14 13.43
C SER A 328 -24.11 9.88 12.60
N LEU A 329 -23.66 8.81 13.24
CA LEU A 329 -23.41 7.53 12.57
C LEU A 329 -24.67 7.04 11.83
N ARG A 330 -24.44 6.49 10.66
CA ARG A 330 -25.41 5.70 9.91
C ARG A 330 -24.78 4.40 9.44
N PRO A 331 -25.53 3.32 9.25
CA PRO A 331 -24.98 2.08 8.72
C PRO A 331 -24.24 2.33 7.39
N GLY A 332 -23.03 1.77 7.26
CA GLY A 332 -22.08 2.04 6.18
C GLY A 332 -20.92 2.96 6.56
N ASP A 333 -21.06 3.80 7.60
CA ASP A 333 -19.92 4.59 8.10
C ASP A 333 -18.82 3.69 8.65
N LEU A 334 -17.58 4.20 8.67
CA LEU A 334 -16.46 3.53 9.26
C LEU A 334 -16.14 4.11 10.62
N VAL A 335 -15.97 3.24 11.59
CA VAL A 335 -15.51 3.58 12.94
C VAL A 335 -14.01 3.35 13.01
N ILE A 336 -13.29 4.39 13.42
CA ILE A 336 -11.83 4.38 13.51
C ILE A 336 -11.42 4.32 14.97
N TYR A 337 -10.43 3.51 15.26
CA TYR A 337 -9.98 3.23 16.61
C TYR A 337 -8.51 3.59 16.81
N PHE A 338 -8.15 3.81 18.07
CA PHE A 338 -6.82 4.18 18.55
C PHE A 338 -6.27 5.52 18.02
N PRO A 339 -5.45 6.25 18.78
CA PRO A 339 -4.97 7.60 18.43
C PRO A 339 -4.24 7.69 17.09
N LYS A 340 -3.61 6.58 16.64
CA LYS A 340 -2.88 6.51 15.36
C LYS A 340 -3.72 5.92 14.22
N ALA A 341 -5.05 5.77 14.41
CA ALA A 341 -5.97 5.18 13.44
C ALA A 341 -5.50 3.80 12.95
N THR A 342 -5.05 2.94 13.85
CA THR A 342 -4.45 1.64 13.51
C THR A 342 -5.49 0.55 13.25
N HIS A 343 -6.76 0.80 13.60
CA HIS A 343 -7.84 -0.16 13.38
C HIS A 343 -9.11 0.53 12.86
N VAL A 344 -9.92 -0.23 12.11
CA VAL A 344 -11.17 0.24 11.51
C VAL A 344 -12.22 -0.87 11.46
N ALA A 345 -13.48 -0.49 11.61
CA ALA A 345 -14.62 -1.38 11.46
C ALA A 345 -15.76 -0.70 10.68
N LEU A 346 -16.64 -1.51 10.09
CA LEU A 346 -17.82 -1.05 9.36
C LEU A 346 -19.03 -1.01 10.29
N TYR A 347 -19.62 0.17 10.49
CA TYR A 347 -20.83 0.33 11.30
C TYR A 347 -22.05 -0.25 10.60
N ILE A 348 -22.80 -1.11 11.29
CA ILE A 348 -23.98 -1.80 10.72
C ILE A 348 -25.31 -1.41 11.38
N GLY A 349 -25.29 -0.41 12.28
CA GLY A 349 -26.47 0.00 13.08
C GLY A 349 -26.50 -0.64 14.45
N ASP A 350 -27.41 -0.18 15.30
CA ASP A 350 -27.70 -0.71 16.64
C ASP A 350 -26.48 -0.78 17.57
N GLY A 351 -25.52 0.13 17.39
CA GLY A 351 -24.28 0.15 18.17
C GLY A 351 -23.32 -1.02 17.85
N LEU A 352 -23.44 -1.61 16.66
CA LEU A 352 -22.68 -2.76 16.22
C LEU A 352 -21.82 -2.44 15.00
N VAL A 353 -20.70 -3.12 14.91
CA VAL A 353 -19.77 -3.08 13.75
C VAL A 353 -19.48 -4.49 13.26
N VAL A 354 -19.15 -4.62 11.96
CA VAL A 354 -18.45 -5.79 11.41
C VAL A 354 -16.98 -5.44 11.29
N GLN A 355 -16.12 -6.30 11.79
CA GLN A 355 -14.67 -6.11 11.77
C GLN A 355 -13.90 -7.42 11.57
N ALA A 356 -12.66 -7.31 11.10
CA ALA A 356 -11.63 -8.31 11.25
C ALA A 356 -10.72 -7.84 12.41
N PRO A 357 -10.86 -8.39 13.62
CA PRO A 357 -10.30 -7.75 14.81
C PRO A 357 -8.77 -7.76 14.85
N ARG A 358 -8.15 -8.95 14.77
CA ARG A 358 -6.68 -9.12 14.88
C ARG A 358 -6.25 -10.56 14.55
N PRO A 359 -4.95 -10.84 14.44
CA PRO A 359 -4.43 -12.21 14.25
C PRO A 359 -4.97 -13.20 15.28
N GLY A 360 -5.33 -14.40 14.85
CA GLY A 360 -5.93 -15.44 15.68
C GLY A 360 -7.45 -15.31 15.83
N THR A 361 -8.09 -14.35 15.17
CA THR A 361 -9.55 -14.15 15.18
C THR A 361 -10.16 -14.31 13.80
N LYS A 362 -11.49 -14.20 13.73
CA LYS A 362 -12.27 -14.23 12.48
C LYS A 362 -13.03 -12.91 12.31
N VAL A 363 -13.41 -12.61 11.08
CA VAL A 363 -14.38 -11.54 10.81
C VAL A 363 -15.64 -11.80 11.60
N LYS A 364 -16.09 -10.82 12.38
CA LYS A 364 -17.21 -10.95 13.30
C LYS A 364 -17.96 -9.65 13.53
N VAL A 365 -19.08 -9.74 14.23
CA VAL A 365 -19.83 -8.60 14.75
C VAL A 365 -19.38 -8.30 16.17
N SER A 366 -19.07 -7.05 16.45
CA SER A 366 -18.65 -6.55 17.76
C SER A 366 -19.42 -5.29 18.15
N PRO A 367 -19.47 -4.93 19.46
CA PRO A 367 -19.93 -3.62 19.89
C PRO A 367 -19.05 -2.50 19.31
N VAL A 368 -19.61 -1.31 19.04
CA VAL A 368 -18.84 -0.13 18.59
C VAL A 368 -17.71 0.20 19.57
N ALA A 369 -17.93 0.03 20.87
CA ALA A 369 -16.93 0.31 21.90
C ALA A 369 -15.98 -0.86 22.18
N SER A 370 -15.82 -1.81 21.25
CA SER A 370 -14.86 -2.93 21.39
C SER A 370 -13.41 -2.48 21.49
N ASN A 371 -13.09 -1.30 21.00
CA ASN A 371 -11.78 -0.66 21.09
C ASN A 371 -11.93 0.83 21.41
N PRO A 372 -10.86 1.52 21.89
CA PRO A 372 -10.87 2.96 22.13
C PRO A 372 -11.18 3.75 20.85
N LEU A 373 -12.28 4.49 20.83
CA LEU A 373 -12.74 5.25 19.68
C LEU A 373 -11.85 6.46 19.40
N LEU A 374 -11.41 6.62 18.14
CA LEU A 374 -10.82 7.85 17.64
C LEU A 374 -11.91 8.76 17.00
N GLY A 375 -12.85 8.17 16.29
CA GLY A 375 -13.93 8.87 15.60
C GLY A 375 -14.54 8.02 14.50
N ALA A 376 -15.28 8.70 13.61
CA ALA A 376 -15.90 8.04 12.48
C ALA A 376 -15.73 8.83 11.17
N VAL A 377 -15.76 8.10 10.04
CA VAL A 377 -15.68 8.68 8.70
C VAL A 377 -16.77 8.11 7.81
N ARG A 378 -17.20 8.90 6.82
CA ARG A 378 -18.26 8.54 5.89
C ARG A 378 -17.75 8.46 4.47
N PRO A 379 -17.71 7.26 3.86
CA PRO A 379 -17.27 7.10 2.48
C PRO A 379 -18.16 7.80 1.44
N ASP A 380 -19.47 7.93 1.70
CA ASP A 380 -20.47 8.46 0.76
C ASP A 380 -21.24 9.69 1.29
N PRO A 381 -20.57 10.81 1.62
CA PRO A 381 -21.18 11.95 2.29
C PRO A 381 -22.32 12.59 1.51
N ALA A 382 -22.30 12.52 0.18
CA ALA A 382 -23.33 13.05 -0.70
C ALA A 382 -24.44 12.03 -1.04
N GLY A 383 -24.34 10.79 -0.52
CA GLY A 383 -25.32 9.74 -0.81
C GLY A 383 -26.66 10.00 -0.13
N THR A 384 -27.76 9.82 -0.88
CA THR A 384 -29.12 9.93 -0.35
C THR A 384 -29.47 8.74 0.53
N PRO A 385 -29.86 8.92 1.79
CA PRO A 385 -30.33 7.84 2.63
C PRO A 385 -31.57 7.15 2.04
N LEU A 386 -31.67 5.84 2.26
CA LEU A 386 -32.84 5.06 1.89
C LEU A 386 -34.06 5.49 2.75
N SER A 387 -35.26 5.40 2.18
CA SER A 387 -36.52 5.65 2.95
C SER A 387 -36.79 4.53 3.95
N THR A 388 -36.42 3.30 3.60
CA THR A 388 -36.54 2.10 4.45
C THR A 388 -35.29 1.26 4.28
N TYR A 389 -34.83 0.66 5.38
CA TYR A 389 -33.71 -0.26 5.36
C TYR A 389 -33.91 -1.36 6.39
N THR A 390 -33.74 -2.58 5.94
CA THR A 390 -33.67 -3.76 6.81
C THR A 390 -32.28 -4.33 6.67
N ARG A 391 -31.55 -4.37 7.79
CA ARG A 391 -30.20 -4.99 7.81
C ARG A 391 -30.32 -6.47 7.46
N PRO A 392 -29.39 -7.04 6.63
CA PRO A 392 -29.34 -8.47 6.40
C PRO A 392 -29.25 -9.25 7.71
N ALA A 393 -29.86 -10.42 7.77
CA ALA A 393 -29.76 -11.30 8.91
C ALA A 393 -28.30 -11.66 9.19
N LEU A 394 -27.92 -11.64 10.45
CA LEU A 394 -26.58 -12.07 10.87
C LEU A 394 -26.54 -13.60 10.87
N PRO A 395 -25.45 -14.21 10.35
CA PRO A 395 -25.29 -15.67 10.46
C PRO A 395 -25.21 -16.12 11.92
N GLU A 396 -25.53 -17.38 12.16
CA GLU A 396 -25.34 -18.00 13.48
C GLU A 396 -23.86 -17.89 13.90
N GLY A 397 -23.61 -17.58 15.17
CA GLY A 397 -22.25 -17.39 15.66
C GLY A 397 -21.55 -16.10 15.19
N ALA A 398 -22.26 -15.17 14.54
CA ALA A 398 -21.66 -13.92 14.04
C ALA A 398 -20.95 -13.08 15.13
N ARG A 399 -21.30 -13.29 16.41
CA ARG A 399 -20.71 -12.59 17.57
C ARG A 399 -19.74 -13.49 18.35
N ASP A 400 -19.59 -14.75 17.97
CA ASP A 400 -18.76 -15.70 18.68
C ASP A 400 -17.27 -15.40 18.51
N GLY A 401 -16.50 -15.93 19.44
CA GLY A 401 -15.06 -15.73 19.50
C GLY A 401 -14.69 -14.40 20.18
N SER A 402 -13.48 -14.39 20.68
CA SER A 402 -12.90 -13.24 21.37
C SER A 402 -12.56 -12.13 20.36
N ASP A 403 -12.78 -10.87 20.73
CA ASP A 403 -12.14 -9.74 20.09
C ASP A 403 -10.62 -9.70 20.39
N THR A 404 -10.18 -10.53 21.34
CA THR A 404 -8.85 -10.55 21.92
C THR A 404 -7.92 -11.60 21.34
N GLY A 405 -8.43 -12.59 20.59
CA GLY A 405 -7.60 -13.61 19.95
C GLY A 405 -6.79 -14.49 20.91
N TYR A 406 -7.26 -14.71 22.14
CA TYR A 406 -6.59 -15.59 23.11
C TYR A 406 -6.76 -17.10 22.82
N GLY A 407 -7.38 -17.45 21.69
CA GLY A 407 -7.42 -18.83 21.22
C GLY A 407 -6.16 -19.11 20.41
N VAL A 408 -5.40 -20.12 20.79
CA VAL A 408 -4.29 -20.69 20.01
C VAL A 408 -4.91 -21.48 18.84
N GLU A 409 -5.46 -20.80 17.84
CA GLU A 409 -5.63 -21.39 16.51
C GLU A 409 -4.33 -21.12 15.75
N THR A 410 -3.58 -22.17 15.49
CA THR A 410 -2.36 -22.16 14.68
C THR A 410 -2.60 -21.42 13.39
N VAL A 411 -1.86 -20.33 13.21
CA VAL A 411 -1.76 -19.62 11.92
C VAL A 411 -1.26 -20.63 10.90
N PRO A 412 -1.97 -20.87 9.78
CA PRO A 412 -1.43 -21.74 8.75
C PRO A 412 -0.13 -21.13 8.21
N ASP A 413 0.89 -21.98 8.13
CA ASP A 413 2.27 -21.66 7.71
C ASP A 413 2.34 -21.43 6.18
N THR A 414 1.40 -20.67 5.63
CA THR A 414 1.33 -20.35 4.20
C THR A 414 1.47 -18.84 3.98
N LEU A 415 2.73 -18.41 3.96
CA LEU A 415 3.17 -17.18 3.27
C LEU A 415 4.49 -17.43 2.54
#